data_da6309788e8ebb2c09a4ff3f14ee45af
#
_entry.id   da6309788e8ebb2c09a4ff3f14ee45af
#
_cell.length_a   1.000
_cell.length_b   1.000
_cell.length_c   1.000
_cell.angle_alpha   90.00
_cell.angle_beta   90.00
_cell.angle_gamma   90.00
#
_symmetry.space_group_name_H-M   'P 1'
#
loop_
_entity.id
_entity.type
_entity.pdbx_description
1 polymer ?
#
loop_
_entity_poly.entity_id
_entity_poly.type
_entity_poly.pdbx_seq_one_letter_code
_entity_poly.pdbx_strand_id
1 'polypeptide(L)'
;MIGVNKVILIGNLGKDPEIVMFDNVKKASFPLATTEQYKNHDGIKVDETEWHNIVCWRGLADVADKFLRKSMQVYIEGKLKSRQWEDKDGNKRRTVEVVAENFKILTRNYTSQNTTTNSFHSPSSTSVLDEFSTDEFSIDTDSNLADIASDDLKFRTNKDLPF
;
A
#
# COMPACT_ATOMS: atom_id res chain seq x y z
N MET A 1 31.18 -18.52 -4.54
CA MET A 1 30.67 -17.15 -4.40
C MET A 1 29.23 -17.23 -3.96
N ILE A 2 28.84 -16.48 -2.94
CA ILE A 2 27.46 -16.41 -2.45
C ILE A 2 26.90 -15.06 -2.92
N GLY A 3 25.79 -15.09 -3.64
CA GLY A 3 25.12 -13.90 -4.13
C GLY A 3 23.80 -13.65 -3.40
N VAL A 4 23.26 -12.42 -3.48
CA VAL A 4 21.92 -12.06 -2.97
C VAL A 4 21.01 -11.79 -4.16
N ASN A 5 19.79 -12.33 -4.11
CA ASN A 5 18.72 -12.06 -5.07
C ASN A 5 17.43 -11.87 -4.27
N LYS A 6 17.12 -10.62 -3.95
CA LYS A 6 15.94 -10.25 -3.18
C LYS A 6 15.26 -9.05 -3.81
N VAL A 7 13.93 -9.11 -3.89
CA VAL A 7 13.06 -8.04 -4.37
C VAL A 7 12.00 -7.77 -3.32
N ILE A 8 11.75 -6.48 -3.06
CA ILE A 8 10.67 -6.01 -2.19
C ILE A 8 9.87 -5.00 -2.99
N LEU A 9 8.55 -5.21 -3.08
CA LEU A 9 7.64 -4.36 -3.82
C LEU A 9 6.42 -4.02 -2.97
N ILE A 10 5.94 -2.78 -3.09
CA ILE A 10 4.61 -2.38 -2.64
C ILE A 10 3.90 -1.76 -3.83
N GLY A 11 2.76 -2.33 -4.22
CA GLY A 11 2.05 -1.89 -5.40
C GLY A 11 0.62 -2.39 -5.44
N ASN A 12 -0.08 -2.04 -6.51
CA ASN A 12 -1.47 -2.42 -6.73
C ASN A 12 -1.59 -3.49 -7.82
N LEU A 13 -2.49 -4.46 -7.62
CA LEU A 13 -2.78 -5.46 -8.63
C LEU A 13 -3.46 -4.81 -9.85
N GLY A 14 -2.90 -5.07 -11.04
CA GLY A 14 -3.50 -4.62 -12.31
C GLY A 14 -4.68 -5.47 -12.75
N LYS A 15 -4.69 -6.75 -12.37
CA LYS A 15 -5.74 -7.74 -12.67
C LYS A 15 -5.91 -8.70 -11.50
N ASP A 16 -7.03 -9.45 -11.52
CA ASP A 16 -7.20 -10.61 -10.65
C ASP A 16 -6.11 -11.65 -10.95
N PRO A 17 -5.68 -12.44 -9.94
CA PRO A 17 -4.70 -13.49 -10.16
C PRO A 17 -5.19 -14.54 -11.17
N GLU A 18 -4.35 -14.84 -12.14
CA GLU A 18 -4.57 -15.94 -13.08
C GLU A 18 -4.03 -17.23 -12.45
N ILE A 19 -4.90 -18.22 -12.32
CA ILE A 19 -4.60 -19.49 -11.67
C ILE A 19 -4.41 -20.57 -12.71
N VAL A 20 -3.28 -21.26 -12.63
CA VAL A 20 -2.94 -22.39 -13.49
C VAL A 20 -2.46 -23.55 -12.63
N MET A 21 -2.95 -24.77 -12.95
CA MET A 21 -2.42 -26.00 -12.37
C MET A 21 -1.26 -26.51 -13.21
N PHE A 22 -0.12 -26.71 -12.61
CA PHE A 22 1.08 -27.24 -13.26
C PHE A 22 1.57 -28.45 -12.47
N ASP A 23 1.52 -29.64 -13.06
CA ASP A 23 1.92 -30.90 -12.41
C ASP A 23 1.35 -31.07 -11.00
N ASN A 24 0.05 -30.85 -10.83
CA ASN A 24 -0.66 -30.84 -9.54
C ASN A 24 -0.21 -29.75 -8.56
N VAL A 25 0.58 -28.77 -9.00
CA VAL A 25 0.98 -27.60 -8.21
C VAL A 25 0.25 -26.37 -8.72
N LYS A 26 -0.45 -25.68 -7.81
CA LYS A 26 -1.12 -24.42 -8.15
C LYS A 26 -0.09 -23.32 -8.30
N LYS A 27 -0.22 -22.56 -9.40
CA LYS A 27 0.50 -21.34 -9.71
C LYS A 27 -0.51 -20.21 -9.83
N ALA A 28 -0.27 -19.09 -9.16
CA ALA A 28 -0.99 -17.84 -9.37
C ALA A 28 -0.05 -16.82 -9.98
N SER A 29 -0.51 -16.09 -11.00
CA SER A 29 0.28 -15.02 -11.63
C SER A 29 -0.57 -13.78 -11.81
N PHE A 30 0.01 -12.61 -11.53
CA PHE A 30 -0.66 -11.32 -11.67
C PHE A 30 0.34 -10.19 -11.91
N PRO A 31 -0.07 -9.13 -12.65
CA PRO A 31 0.72 -7.92 -12.80
C PRO A 31 0.55 -7.03 -11.57
N LEU A 32 1.66 -6.48 -11.10
CA LEU A 32 1.73 -5.51 -10.00
C LEU A 32 2.28 -4.19 -10.53
N ALA A 33 1.56 -3.09 -10.29
CA ALA A 33 2.01 -1.75 -10.61
C ALA A 33 2.67 -1.10 -9.39
N THR A 34 3.89 -0.62 -9.54
CA THR A 34 4.54 0.29 -8.62
C THR A 34 4.63 1.66 -9.26
N THR A 35 4.19 2.71 -8.56
CA THR A 35 4.19 4.08 -9.10
C THR A 35 5.11 4.94 -8.25
N GLU A 36 6.03 5.61 -8.93
CA GLU A 36 6.93 6.61 -8.35
C GLU A 36 6.55 7.99 -8.84
N GLN A 37 6.66 8.98 -7.98
CA GLN A 37 6.41 10.37 -8.33
C GLN A 37 7.69 11.17 -8.21
N TYR A 38 8.13 11.78 -9.30
CA TYR A 38 9.28 12.66 -9.31
C TYR A 38 8.96 14.01 -9.98
N LYS A 39 9.84 15.00 -9.77
CA LYS A 39 9.77 16.29 -10.47
C LYS A 39 10.74 16.26 -11.64
N ASN A 40 10.25 16.63 -12.83
CA ASN A 40 11.09 16.83 -13.99
C ASN A 40 11.91 18.13 -13.88
N HIS A 41 12.75 18.43 -14.89
CA HIS A 41 13.58 19.64 -14.93
C HIS A 41 12.77 20.93 -14.89
N ASP A 42 11.51 20.90 -15.31
CA ASP A 42 10.57 22.04 -15.33
C ASP A 42 9.82 22.20 -14.00
N GLY A 43 10.11 21.35 -12.99
CA GLY A 43 9.46 21.35 -11.70
C GLY A 43 8.04 20.70 -11.69
N ILE A 44 7.63 20.10 -12.81
CA ILE A 44 6.35 19.44 -12.95
C ILE A 44 6.44 18.04 -12.34
N LYS A 45 5.42 17.66 -11.56
CA LYS A 45 5.32 16.29 -11.02
C LYS A 45 4.93 15.33 -12.13
N VAL A 46 5.69 14.25 -12.24
CA VAL A 46 5.46 13.16 -13.20
C VAL A 46 5.32 11.85 -12.41
N ASP A 47 4.29 11.07 -12.75
CA ASP A 47 4.09 9.74 -12.21
C ASP A 47 4.65 8.72 -13.21
N GLU A 48 5.55 7.88 -12.75
CA GLU A 48 6.13 6.78 -13.51
C GLU A 48 5.66 5.45 -12.92
N THR A 49 5.09 4.60 -13.75
CA THR A 49 4.53 3.30 -13.32
C THR A 49 5.28 2.17 -13.97
N GLU A 50 5.89 1.31 -13.15
CA GLU A 50 6.50 0.06 -13.56
C GLU A 50 5.61 -1.13 -13.28
N TRP A 51 5.56 -2.05 -14.26
CA TRP A 51 4.77 -3.27 -14.20
C TRP A 51 5.64 -4.49 -13.94
N HIS A 52 5.35 -5.19 -12.85
CA HIS A 52 6.06 -6.40 -12.43
C HIS A 52 5.17 -7.62 -12.58
N ASN A 53 5.68 -8.68 -13.20
CA ASN A 53 5.00 -9.97 -13.25
C ASN A 53 5.31 -10.77 -11.98
N ILE A 54 4.30 -10.95 -11.14
CA ILE A 54 4.41 -11.68 -9.88
C ILE A 54 3.92 -13.11 -10.07
N VAL A 55 4.67 -14.06 -9.52
CA VAL A 55 4.33 -15.49 -9.56
C VAL A 55 4.37 -16.05 -8.15
N CYS A 56 3.26 -16.63 -7.72
CA CYS A 56 3.11 -17.33 -6.46
C CYS A 56 2.92 -18.84 -6.71
N TRP A 57 3.45 -19.67 -5.84
CA TRP A 57 3.38 -21.12 -5.95
C TRP A 57 2.77 -21.76 -4.71
N ARG A 58 2.12 -22.92 -4.88
CA ARG A 58 1.58 -23.77 -3.80
C ARG A 58 0.66 -22.98 -2.86
N GLY A 59 0.90 -23.03 -1.54
CA GLY A 59 0.08 -22.36 -0.53
C GLY A 59 -0.06 -20.85 -0.74
N LEU A 60 0.98 -20.15 -1.23
CA LEU A 60 0.86 -18.73 -1.60
C LEU A 60 -0.09 -18.51 -2.77
N ALA A 61 -0.12 -19.43 -3.74
CA ALA A 61 -1.07 -19.36 -4.84
C ALA A 61 -2.51 -19.59 -4.38
N ASP A 62 -2.73 -20.45 -3.37
CA ASP A 62 -4.06 -20.66 -2.78
C ASP A 62 -4.56 -19.41 -2.04
N VAL A 63 -3.66 -18.74 -1.32
CA VAL A 63 -4.00 -17.47 -0.64
C VAL A 63 -4.27 -16.37 -1.66
N ALA A 64 -3.46 -16.28 -2.71
CA ALA A 64 -3.65 -15.30 -3.79
C ALA A 64 -4.99 -15.48 -4.48
N ASP A 65 -5.36 -16.71 -4.84
CA ASP A 65 -6.64 -17.07 -5.46
C ASP A 65 -7.86 -16.64 -4.61
N LYS A 66 -7.81 -16.91 -3.32
CA LYS A 66 -8.90 -16.65 -2.38
C LYS A 66 -9.08 -15.15 -2.08
N PHE A 67 -7.99 -14.43 -1.86
CA PHE A 67 -8.02 -13.13 -1.23
C PHE A 67 -7.57 -11.97 -2.11
N LEU A 68 -6.75 -12.19 -3.14
CA LEU A 68 -6.29 -11.10 -3.99
C LEU A 68 -7.31 -10.77 -5.09
N ARG A 69 -7.54 -9.48 -5.29
CA ARG A 69 -8.37 -8.95 -6.39
C ARG A 69 -7.70 -7.74 -7.02
N LYS A 70 -8.09 -7.43 -8.24
CA LYS A 70 -7.66 -6.22 -8.96
C LYS A 70 -7.76 -4.98 -8.07
N SER A 71 -6.81 -4.07 -8.21
CA SER A 71 -6.68 -2.80 -7.48
C SER A 71 -6.31 -2.93 -6.00
N MET A 72 -6.21 -4.13 -5.44
CA MET A 72 -5.71 -4.30 -4.07
C MET A 72 -4.23 -3.93 -3.98
N GLN A 73 -3.87 -3.25 -2.89
CA GLN A 73 -2.48 -2.96 -2.55
C GLN A 73 -1.88 -4.11 -1.76
N VAL A 74 -0.69 -4.55 -2.16
CA VAL A 74 0.03 -5.64 -1.53
C VAL A 74 1.51 -5.30 -1.36
N TYR A 75 2.08 -5.83 -0.29
CA TYR A 75 3.50 -5.92 -0.07
C TYR A 75 3.97 -7.30 -0.51
N ILE A 76 5.05 -7.38 -1.27
CA ILE A 76 5.62 -8.62 -1.80
C ILE A 76 7.09 -8.69 -1.47
N GLU A 77 7.54 -9.82 -0.98
CA GLU A 77 8.94 -10.22 -0.91
C GLU A 77 9.17 -11.42 -1.82
N GLY A 78 10.25 -11.41 -2.55
CA GLY A 78 10.60 -12.49 -3.46
C GLY A 78 11.97 -12.32 -4.08
N LYS A 79 12.17 -13.02 -5.19
CA LYS A 79 13.40 -12.97 -5.99
C LYS A 79 13.10 -12.86 -7.47
N LEU A 80 13.98 -12.20 -8.21
CA LEU A 80 13.93 -12.14 -9.66
C LEU A 80 14.28 -13.51 -10.25
N LYS A 81 13.47 -13.95 -11.21
CA LYS A 81 13.74 -15.12 -12.02
C LYS A 81 13.51 -14.79 -13.48
N SER A 82 14.49 -15.09 -14.32
CA SER A 82 14.32 -14.97 -15.76
C SER A 82 14.08 -16.34 -16.38
N ARG A 83 13.10 -16.41 -17.29
CA ARG A 83 12.76 -17.58 -18.06
C ARG A 83 12.94 -17.27 -19.56
N GLN A 84 13.64 -18.15 -20.27
CA GLN A 84 13.70 -18.11 -21.72
C GLN A 84 12.63 -19.04 -22.28
N TRP A 85 11.96 -18.62 -23.33
CA TRP A 85 10.97 -19.39 -24.04
C TRP A 85 11.05 -19.06 -25.54
N GLU A 86 10.57 -19.95 -26.36
CA GLU A 86 10.55 -19.81 -27.80
C GLU A 86 9.16 -19.43 -28.26
N ASP A 87 9.08 -18.36 -29.05
CA ASP A 87 7.85 -17.91 -29.68
C ASP A 87 7.43 -18.85 -30.80
N LYS A 88 6.19 -18.77 -31.25
CA LYS A 88 5.66 -19.57 -32.37
C LYS A 88 6.47 -19.41 -33.67
N ASP A 89 7.16 -18.27 -33.81
CA ASP A 89 8.01 -17.93 -34.96
C ASP A 89 9.47 -18.41 -34.76
N GLY A 90 9.77 -19.20 -33.72
CA GLY A 90 11.11 -19.71 -33.42
C GLY A 90 12.04 -18.69 -32.72
N ASN A 91 11.55 -17.50 -32.35
CA ASN A 91 12.37 -16.48 -31.72
C ASN A 91 12.54 -16.77 -30.22
N LYS A 92 13.76 -16.71 -29.72
CA LYS A 92 14.05 -16.82 -28.29
C LYS A 92 13.67 -15.53 -27.58
N ARG A 93 12.73 -15.62 -26.66
CA ARG A 93 12.27 -14.51 -25.79
C ARG A 93 12.67 -14.76 -24.35
N ARG A 94 12.84 -13.67 -23.62
CA ARG A 94 13.14 -13.70 -22.18
C ARG A 94 12.07 -12.94 -21.42
N THR A 95 11.47 -13.58 -20.42
CA THR A 95 10.55 -12.95 -19.48
C THR A 95 11.20 -12.90 -18.10
N VAL A 96 11.12 -11.74 -17.44
CA VAL A 96 11.57 -11.57 -16.07
C VAL A 96 10.33 -11.59 -15.18
N GLU A 97 10.37 -12.42 -14.15
CA GLU A 97 9.27 -12.61 -13.19
C GLU A 97 9.81 -12.45 -11.76
N VAL A 98 8.99 -11.95 -10.87
CA VAL A 98 9.25 -11.94 -9.42
C VAL A 98 8.56 -13.17 -8.82
N VAL A 99 9.33 -14.14 -8.37
CA VAL A 99 8.81 -15.29 -7.65
C VAL A 99 8.64 -14.89 -6.20
N ALA A 100 7.38 -14.74 -5.77
CA ALA A 100 7.04 -14.35 -4.41
C ALA A 100 7.37 -15.48 -3.42
N GLU A 101 8.02 -15.12 -2.34
CA GLU A 101 8.30 -15.97 -1.18
C GLU A 101 7.33 -15.65 -0.04
N ASN A 102 6.87 -14.39 0.02
CA ASN A 102 5.87 -13.92 0.98
C ASN A 102 5.10 -12.73 0.40
N PHE A 103 3.85 -12.52 0.83
CA PHE A 103 3.12 -11.29 0.58
C PHE A 103 2.18 -10.95 1.73
N LYS A 104 1.83 -9.66 1.86
CA LYS A 104 0.84 -9.15 2.80
C LYS A 104 -0.14 -8.25 2.07
N ILE A 105 -1.43 -8.40 2.36
CA ILE A 105 -2.47 -7.53 1.83
C ILE A 105 -2.49 -6.25 2.68
N LEU A 106 -2.30 -5.10 2.03
CA LEU A 106 -2.28 -3.79 2.69
C LEU A 106 -3.63 -3.06 2.58
N THR A 107 -4.45 -3.43 1.59
CA THR A 107 -5.80 -2.89 1.45
C THR A 107 -6.66 -3.36 2.63
N ARG A 108 -7.17 -2.42 3.42
CA ARG A 108 -8.19 -2.73 4.40
C ARG A 108 -9.51 -2.98 3.66
N ASN A 109 -10.03 -4.20 3.73
CA ASN A 109 -11.42 -4.45 3.36
C ASN A 109 -12.28 -3.77 4.43
N TYR A 110 -12.83 -2.60 4.12
CA TYR A 110 -13.97 -2.07 4.85
C TYR A 110 -15.16 -2.98 4.50
N THR A 111 -15.28 -4.08 5.21
CA THR A 111 -16.57 -4.76 5.30
C THR A 111 -17.45 -3.77 6.08
N SER A 112 -18.29 -3.04 5.35
CA SER A 112 -19.42 -2.34 5.94
C SER A 112 -20.25 -3.41 6.65
N GLN A 113 -20.01 -3.61 7.93
CA GLN A 113 -21.01 -4.23 8.78
C GLN A 113 -22.16 -3.22 8.76
N ASN A 114 -23.20 -3.54 7.99
CA ASN A 114 -24.50 -2.96 8.17
C ASN A 114 -24.89 -3.21 9.62
N THR A 115 -24.57 -2.24 10.45
CA THR A 115 -25.19 -2.13 11.76
C THR A 115 -26.64 -1.85 11.45
N THR A 116 -27.46 -2.89 11.53
CA THR A 116 -28.91 -2.79 11.57
C THR A 116 -29.22 -1.85 12.72
N THR A 117 -29.51 -0.60 12.40
CA THR A 117 -30.10 0.33 13.36
C THR A 117 -31.49 -0.22 13.71
N ASN A 118 -31.53 -0.94 14.80
CA ASN A 118 -32.80 -1.18 15.47
C ASN A 118 -33.39 0.20 15.80
N SER A 119 -34.41 0.54 15.04
CA SER A 119 -35.33 1.63 15.33
C SER A 119 -35.96 1.37 16.69
N PHE A 120 -35.42 1.99 17.73
CA PHE A 120 -36.17 2.10 18.99
C PHE A 120 -37.28 3.09 18.77
N HIS A 121 -38.50 2.58 18.83
CA HIS A 121 -39.74 3.33 19.01
C HIS A 121 -39.59 4.27 20.21
N SER A 122 -39.81 5.54 19.97
CA SER A 122 -40.06 6.53 21.02
C SER A 122 -41.46 6.32 21.59
N PRO A 123 -41.65 6.21 22.89
CA PRO A 123 -42.92 6.55 23.48
C PRO A 123 -42.93 8.04 23.82
N SER A 124 -44.01 8.66 23.41
CA SER A 124 -44.39 10.04 23.65
C SER A 124 -44.68 10.36 25.12
N SER A 125 -44.34 11.62 25.45
CA SER A 125 -44.94 12.49 26.46
C SER A 125 -44.82 12.14 27.93
N THR A 126 -44.20 13.01 28.71
CA THR A 126 -44.82 13.87 29.71
C THR A 126 -43.78 14.81 30.35
N SER A 127 -44.17 16.06 30.41
CA SER A 127 -43.57 17.22 31.06
C SER A 127 -43.27 17.02 32.52
N VAL A 128 -42.09 17.39 33.00
CA VAL A 128 -41.90 18.03 34.31
C VAL A 128 -40.69 18.97 34.24
N LEU A 129 -40.91 20.22 34.54
CA LEU A 129 -39.97 21.26 34.81
C LEU A 129 -39.25 20.95 36.15
N ASP A 130 -37.96 21.08 36.19
CA ASP A 130 -37.32 21.62 37.41
C ASP A 130 -35.91 22.12 37.07
N GLU A 131 -35.69 23.30 37.60
CA GLU A 131 -34.49 24.13 37.61
C GLU A 131 -33.28 23.40 38.20
N PHE A 132 -32.11 23.61 37.67
CA PHE A 132 -30.93 23.76 38.51
C PHE A 132 -29.79 24.53 37.79
N SER A 133 -29.59 25.74 38.29
CA SER A 133 -28.39 26.52 38.59
C SER A 133 -27.15 26.39 37.68
N THR A 134 -26.81 27.53 37.15
CA THR A 134 -25.53 27.97 36.62
C THR A 134 -24.42 27.83 37.66
N ASP A 135 -23.30 27.22 37.28
CA ASP A 135 -22.00 27.51 37.83
C ASP A 135 -21.00 27.80 36.76
N GLU A 136 -20.51 29.04 36.82
CA GLU A 136 -19.44 29.58 36.00
C GLU A 136 -18.14 28.85 36.30
N PHE A 137 -17.47 28.38 35.29
CA PHE A 137 -16.05 28.06 35.40
C PHE A 137 -15.26 28.94 34.42
N SER A 138 -14.71 29.99 34.98
CA SER A 138 -13.74 30.91 34.38
C SER A 138 -12.40 30.21 34.28
N ILE A 139 -11.84 30.10 33.07
CA ILE A 139 -10.42 29.76 32.91
C ILE A 139 -9.68 31.01 32.54
N ASP A 140 -8.83 31.43 33.45
CA ASP A 140 -7.90 32.54 33.29
C ASP A 140 -6.89 32.26 32.17
N THR A 141 -6.86 33.18 31.24
CA THR A 141 -5.77 33.32 30.27
C THR A 141 -4.62 34.04 30.99
N ASP A 142 -3.55 33.34 31.20
CA ASP A 142 -2.28 34.01 31.54
C ASP A 142 -1.26 33.85 30.44
N SER A 143 -0.95 35.00 29.91
CA SER A 143 0.04 35.28 28.88
C SER A 143 1.45 35.10 29.44
N ASN A 144 2.28 34.35 28.73
CA ASN A 144 3.71 34.61 28.72
C ASN A 144 4.34 34.21 27.39
N LEU A 145 4.40 35.22 26.58
CA LEU A 145 5.18 35.24 25.35
C LEU A 145 6.41 36.07 25.65
N ALA A 146 7.58 35.50 25.70
CA ALA A 146 8.82 36.17 25.32
C ALA A 146 10.02 35.21 25.36
N ASP A 147 10.81 35.31 24.30
CA ASP A 147 12.23 34.96 24.16
C ASP A 147 12.67 33.51 24.15
N ILE A 148 12.78 32.99 22.91
CA ILE A 148 14.02 32.29 22.55
C ILE A 148 14.46 32.80 21.17
N ALA A 149 15.51 33.60 21.21
CA ALA A 149 16.23 34.17 20.08
C ALA A 149 16.97 33.07 19.29
N SER A 150 16.93 33.29 18.00
CA SER A 150 17.98 32.98 17.00
C SER A 150 19.24 32.27 17.49
N ASP A 151 19.46 31.07 16.97
CA ASP A 151 20.84 30.59 16.80
C ASP A 151 21.03 29.88 15.48
N ASP A 152 22.07 30.31 14.82
CA ASP A 152 22.58 30.04 13.48
C ASP A 152 22.65 28.56 13.09
N LEU A 153 21.91 28.16 12.07
CA LEU A 153 22.22 26.98 11.29
C LEU A 153 22.85 27.42 9.94
N LYS A 154 24.14 27.60 9.96
CA LYS A 154 24.99 27.65 8.76
C LYS A 154 24.88 26.34 7.99
N PHE A 155 24.15 26.36 6.89
CA PHE A 155 24.23 25.34 5.87
C PHE A 155 25.61 25.37 5.22
N ARG A 156 26.42 24.38 5.51
CA ARG A 156 27.62 24.06 4.72
C ARG A 156 27.13 23.41 3.40
N THR A 157 27.26 24.16 2.33
CA THR A 157 27.24 23.62 0.97
C THR A 157 28.49 22.73 0.79
N ASN A 158 28.28 21.43 0.79
CA ASN A 158 29.31 20.50 0.38
C ASN A 158 29.17 20.27 -1.14
N LYS A 159 29.93 21.01 -1.88
CA LYS A 159 30.16 20.86 -3.30
C LYS A 159 31.36 19.94 -3.40
N ASP A 160 31.13 18.66 -3.65
CA ASP A 160 32.05 17.65 -4.18
C ASP A 160 31.45 16.26 -3.96
N LEU A 161 30.69 15.80 -4.94
CA LEU A 161 30.47 14.39 -5.19
C LEU A 161 30.86 14.13 -6.66
N PRO A 162 31.87 13.31 -6.93
CA PRO A 162 32.11 12.80 -8.27
C PRO A 162 31.16 11.62 -8.54
N PHE A 163 30.51 11.67 -9.71
CA PHE A 163 29.61 10.73 -10.42
C PHE A 163 28.16 10.75 -10.04
#